data_64e61f06a7cf759015d1daa580334959
#
_entry.id   64e61f06a7cf759015d1daa580334959
#
_cell.length_a   1.000
_cell.length_b   1.000
_cell.length_c   1.000
_cell.angle_alpha   90.00
_cell.angle_beta   90.00
_cell.angle_gamma   90.00
#
_symmetry.space_group_name_H-M   'P 1'
#
loop_
_entity.id
_entity.type
_entity.pdbx_description
1 polymer ?
#
loop_
_entity_poly.entity_id
_entity_poly.type
_entity_poly.pdbx_seq_one_letter_code
_entity_poly.pdbx_strand_id
1 'polypeptide(L)'
;MKIVILDAKTLGDDIEFSMFNKLGDVSVYQTTSSLQLKDRIKDADIIIVNKIKLNKDNLTDAKKLKLICVTATGYDNIDINYCWHKGIGVCNVKGYSTDSVAQITVSMALSLASHLNEFNNYVKSGKYMISGVQNHLKPYFNELKGKTWGVIGLGNIGQRTADIAYALGMKIVSNSRRYHEGYEWLELDELCKVADIISVHVPLTSQTKGMIDEKRLSLMKDGVIFINVSRGAVADENAL
;
A
#
# COMPACT_ATOMS: atom_id res chain seq x y z
N MET A 1 -16.27 -5.01 29.61
CA MET A 1 -15.58 -5.41 28.36
C MET A 1 -14.23 -4.71 28.34
N LYS A 2 -13.14 -5.44 28.08
CA LYS A 2 -11.78 -4.87 28.04
C LYS A 2 -11.34 -4.67 26.59
N ILE A 3 -11.06 -3.44 26.22
CA ILE A 3 -10.60 -3.03 24.89
C ILE A 3 -9.13 -2.65 24.97
N VAL A 4 -8.29 -3.22 24.13
CA VAL A 4 -6.84 -2.96 24.11
C VAL A 4 -6.44 -2.41 22.75
N ILE A 5 -5.88 -1.21 22.73
CA ILE A 5 -5.30 -0.56 21.55
C ILE A 5 -3.79 -0.72 21.62
N LEU A 6 -3.18 -1.41 20.64
CA LEU A 6 -1.81 -1.93 20.76
C LEU A 6 -0.73 -0.99 20.23
N ASP A 7 -1.05 -0.18 19.23
CA ASP A 7 -0.06 0.62 18.48
C ASP A 7 -0.63 1.97 18.01
N ALA A 8 -1.21 2.71 18.96
CA ALA A 8 -1.89 3.99 18.75
C ALA A 8 -1.03 5.02 18.01
N LYS A 9 0.30 5.03 18.25
CA LYS A 9 1.25 5.92 17.57
C LYS A 9 1.20 5.78 16.03
N THR A 10 0.75 4.64 15.51
CA THR A 10 0.66 4.39 14.07
C THR A 10 -0.58 5.02 13.40
N LEU A 11 -1.47 5.62 14.20
CA LEU A 11 -2.73 6.19 13.73
C LEU A 11 -2.68 7.72 13.62
N GLY A 12 -1.61 8.36 14.14
CA GLY A 12 -1.48 9.81 14.22
C GLY A 12 -1.87 10.36 15.59
N ASP A 13 -1.58 11.65 15.78
CA ASP A 13 -1.79 12.34 17.06
C ASP A 13 -3.18 13.00 17.14
N ASP A 14 -3.94 12.98 16.07
CA ASP A 14 -5.25 13.60 15.91
C ASP A 14 -6.43 12.68 16.22
N ILE A 15 -6.16 11.41 16.60
CA ILE A 15 -7.21 10.42 16.89
C ILE A 15 -7.43 10.31 18.40
N GLU A 16 -8.67 10.60 18.82
CA GLU A 16 -9.11 10.41 20.20
C GLU A 16 -9.76 9.04 20.39
N PHE A 17 -9.29 8.31 21.42
CA PHE A 17 -9.83 7.00 21.77
C PHE A 17 -10.87 7.06 22.90
N SER A 18 -11.11 8.23 23.48
CA SER A 18 -12.06 8.45 24.58
C SER A 18 -13.48 7.98 24.28
N MET A 19 -13.87 7.96 22.99
CA MET A 19 -15.18 7.46 22.56
C MET A 19 -15.41 5.98 22.93
N PHE A 20 -14.34 5.18 23.02
CA PHE A 20 -14.43 3.76 23.37
C PHE A 20 -14.69 3.53 24.87
N ASN A 21 -14.47 4.53 25.75
CA ASN A 21 -14.75 4.42 27.19
C ASN A 21 -16.22 4.13 27.48
N LYS A 22 -17.13 4.49 26.57
CA LYS A 22 -18.57 4.17 26.66
C LYS A 22 -18.84 2.68 26.46
N LEU A 23 -17.91 1.93 25.89
CA LEU A 23 -18.05 0.52 25.55
C LEU A 23 -17.38 -0.38 26.59
N GLY A 24 -16.47 0.11 27.41
CA GLY A 24 -15.77 -0.68 28.40
C GLY A 24 -14.49 -0.04 28.94
N ASP A 25 -13.69 -0.85 29.59
CA ASP A 25 -12.36 -0.48 30.08
C ASP A 25 -11.35 -0.47 28.92
N VAL A 26 -10.75 0.69 28.67
CA VAL A 26 -9.88 0.93 27.50
C VAL A 26 -8.43 1.12 27.92
N SER A 27 -7.56 0.27 27.44
CA SER A 27 -6.11 0.41 27.60
C SER A 27 -5.48 0.83 26.27
N VAL A 28 -4.84 1.99 26.22
CA VAL A 28 -4.19 2.53 25.02
C VAL A 28 -2.68 2.46 25.17
N TYR A 29 -2.02 1.76 24.25
CA TYR A 29 -0.57 1.67 24.15
C TYR A 29 -0.09 2.34 22.88
N GLN A 30 0.85 3.28 23.01
CA GLN A 30 1.43 3.96 21.85
C GLN A 30 2.22 3.01 20.97
N THR A 31 2.98 2.09 21.59
CA THR A 31 3.71 1.01 20.91
C THR A 31 3.66 -0.25 21.76
N THR A 32 3.74 -1.43 21.16
CA THR A 32 3.79 -2.71 21.86
C THR A 32 4.88 -3.59 21.25
N SER A 33 5.86 -3.96 22.06
CA SER A 33 6.89 -4.92 21.64
C SER A 33 6.37 -6.37 21.71
N SER A 34 7.06 -7.31 21.07
CA SER A 34 6.73 -8.74 21.12
C SER A 34 6.74 -9.29 22.54
N LEU A 35 7.64 -8.81 23.41
CA LEU A 35 7.74 -9.21 24.80
C LEU A 35 6.55 -8.74 25.65
N GLN A 36 5.97 -7.59 25.33
CA GLN A 36 4.85 -6.99 26.05
C GLN A 36 3.50 -7.49 25.57
N LEU A 37 3.44 -8.03 24.35
CA LEU A 37 2.19 -8.30 23.64
C LEU A 37 1.29 -9.27 24.43
N LYS A 38 1.83 -10.42 24.83
CA LYS A 38 1.05 -11.45 25.54
C LYS A 38 0.41 -10.94 26.83
N ASP A 39 1.16 -10.20 27.64
CA ASP A 39 0.65 -9.63 28.89
C ASP A 39 -0.45 -8.61 28.66
N ARG A 40 -0.32 -7.80 27.61
CA ARG A 40 -1.30 -6.74 27.30
C ARG A 40 -2.63 -7.31 26.80
N ILE A 41 -2.62 -8.42 26.08
CA ILE A 41 -3.82 -8.96 25.43
C ILE A 41 -4.49 -10.11 26.21
N LYS A 42 -3.85 -10.68 27.24
CA LYS A 42 -4.35 -11.88 27.96
C LYS A 42 -5.78 -11.78 28.44
N ASP A 43 -6.22 -10.60 28.87
CA ASP A 43 -7.57 -10.34 29.38
C ASP A 43 -8.45 -9.52 28.42
N ALA A 44 -7.98 -9.26 27.20
CA ALA A 44 -8.71 -8.47 26.23
C ALA A 44 -9.94 -9.21 25.69
N ASP A 45 -11.08 -8.53 25.64
CA ASP A 45 -12.25 -8.95 24.88
C ASP A 45 -12.14 -8.47 23.42
N ILE A 46 -11.58 -7.27 23.20
CA ILE A 46 -11.39 -6.66 21.90
C ILE A 46 -9.95 -6.13 21.78
N ILE A 47 -9.32 -6.39 20.65
CA ILE A 47 -8.03 -5.81 20.27
C ILE A 47 -8.23 -4.86 19.09
N ILE A 48 -7.70 -3.65 19.21
CA ILE A 48 -7.57 -2.70 18.09
C ILE A 48 -6.08 -2.62 17.74
N VAL A 49 -5.75 -2.86 16.48
CA VAL A 49 -4.35 -2.99 16.02
C VAL A 49 -4.17 -2.48 14.60
N ASN A 50 -3.01 -1.94 14.26
CA ASN A 50 -2.65 -1.53 12.91
C ASN A 50 -1.55 -2.43 12.30
N LYS A 51 -0.38 -2.51 12.94
CA LYS A 51 0.82 -3.12 12.33
C LYS A 51 1.34 -4.35 13.07
N ILE A 52 0.95 -4.55 14.32
CA ILE A 52 1.45 -5.67 15.13
C ILE A 52 0.89 -6.97 14.59
N LYS A 53 1.78 -7.96 14.45
CA LYS A 53 1.42 -9.30 13.98
C LYS A 53 0.70 -10.08 15.10
N LEU A 54 -0.52 -10.53 14.81
CA LEU A 54 -1.32 -11.38 15.68
C LEU A 54 -1.49 -12.76 15.05
N ASN A 55 -0.99 -13.78 15.71
CA ASN A 55 -0.98 -15.16 15.21
C ASN A 55 -1.21 -16.16 16.35
N LYS A 56 -1.24 -17.45 16.01
CA LYS A 56 -1.41 -18.54 16.97
C LYS A 56 -0.47 -18.40 18.18
N ASP A 57 0.81 -18.05 17.99
CA ASP A 57 1.83 -18.08 19.05
C ASP A 57 1.60 -17.04 20.14
N ASN A 58 1.01 -15.89 19.77
CA ASN A 58 0.76 -14.80 20.70
C ASN A 58 -0.70 -14.66 21.13
N LEU A 59 -1.65 -15.22 20.38
CA LEU A 59 -3.09 -15.19 20.74
C LEU A 59 -3.54 -16.35 21.64
N THR A 60 -2.71 -17.37 21.84
CA THR A 60 -3.09 -18.59 22.58
C THR A 60 -3.60 -18.29 24.00
N ASP A 61 -3.03 -17.28 24.66
CA ASP A 61 -3.35 -16.93 26.04
C ASP A 61 -4.50 -15.90 26.16
N ALA A 62 -4.92 -15.30 25.05
CA ALA A 62 -6.02 -14.34 25.02
C ALA A 62 -7.40 -15.05 25.00
N LYS A 63 -7.71 -15.78 26.07
CA LYS A 63 -8.88 -16.68 26.13
C LYS A 63 -10.25 -15.98 26.07
N LYS A 64 -10.31 -14.69 26.40
CA LYS A 64 -11.54 -13.89 26.40
C LYS A 64 -11.74 -13.14 25.08
N LEU A 65 -10.78 -13.22 24.15
CA LEU A 65 -10.78 -12.44 22.92
C LEU A 65 -11.91 -12.87 21.98
N LYS A 66 -12.74 -11.91 21.58
CA LYS A 66 -13.88 -12.09 20.69
C LYS A 66 -13.72 -11.39 19.36
N LEU A 67 -12.96 -10.28 19.33
CA LEU A 67 -12.88 -9.42 18.16
C LEU A 67 -11.49 -8.79 18.02
N ILE A 68 -10.97 -8.77 16.80
CA ILE A 68 -9.80 -8.00 16.39
C ILE A 68 -10.25 -6.98 15.36
N CYS A 69 -10.02 -5.68 15.64
CA CYS A 69 -10.28 -4.57 14.73
C CYS A 69 -8.96 -4.08 14.16
N VAL A 70 -8.75 -4.27 12.85
CA VAL A 70 -7.56 -3.78 12.15
C VAL A 70 -7.85 -2.38 11.63
N THR A 71 -7.09 -1.38 12.07
CA THR A 71 -7.25 0.03 11.68
C THR A 71 -6.60 0.34 10.32
N ALA A 72 -6.63 -0.60 9.40
CA ALA A 72 -6.10 -0.50 8.05
C ALA A 72 -6.96 -1.30 7.08
N THR A 73 -6.72 -1.11 5.78
CA THR A 73 -7.34 -1.95 4.73
C THR A 73 -6.69 -3.33 4.67
N GLY A 74 -5.35 -3.39 4.72
CA GLY A 74 -4.61 -4.66 4.73
C GLY A 74 -4.58 -5.28 6.13
N TYR A 75 -4.80 -6.59 6.19
CA TYR A 75 -4.87 -7.39 7.42
C TYR A 75 -3.97 -8.63 7.37
N ASP A 76 -2.95 -8.61 6.55
CA ASP A 76 -1.95 -9.67 6.40
C ASP A 76 -1.11 -9.93 7.66
N ASN A 77 -1.17 -9.03 8.63
CA ASN A 77 -0.61 -9.17 9.97
C ASN A 77 -1.46 -10.03 10.92
N ILE A 78 -2.66 -10.47 10.51
CA ILE A 78 -3.57 -11.28 11.32
C ILE A 78 -3.65 -12.71 10.78
N ASP A 79 -3.46 -13.70 11.64
CA ASP A 79 -3.71 -15.11 11.32
C ASP A 79 -5.22 -15.40 11.29
N ILE A 80 -5.82 -15.14 10.12
CA ILE A 80 -7.26 -15.30 9.90
C ILE A 80 -7.71 -16.73 10.13
N ASN A 81 -6.91 -17.73 9.73
CA ASN A 81 -7.26 -19.13 9.90
C ASN A 81 -7.33 -19.50 11.38
N TYR A 82 -6.37 -19.07 12.19
CA TYR A 82 -6.40 -19.27 13.63
C TYR A 82 -7.61 -18.58 14.27
N CYS A 83 -7.87 -17.31 13.92
CA CYS A 83 -9.01 -16.55 14.42
C CYS A 83 -10.33 -17.26 14.11
N TRP A 84 -10.52 -17.73 12.88
CA TRP A 84 -11.70 -18.47 12.45
C TRP A 84 -11.94 -19.72 13.31
N HIS A 85 -10.90 -20.56 13.49
CA HIS A 85 -11.01 -21.78 14.29
C HIS A 85 -11.28 -21.52 15.79
N LYS A 86 -10.94 -20.31 16.28
CA LYS A 86 -11.17 -19.90 17.67
C LYS A 86 -12.46 -19.10 17.87
N GLY A 87 -13.23 -18.85 16.82
CA GLY A 87 -14.44 -18.03 16.90
C GLY A 87 -14.15 -16.55 17.17
N ILE A 88 -12.94 -16.06 16.83
CA ILE A 88 -12.55 -14.65 16.97
C ILE A 88 -12.94 -13.92 15.70
N GLY A 89 -13.81 -12.92 15.81
CA GLY A 89 -14.16 -12.02 14.72
C GLY A 89 -12.95 -11.17 14.30
N VAL A 90 -12.80 -10.92 13.00
CA VAL A 90 -11.78 -9.99 12.49
C VAL A 90 -12.46 -9.01 11.54
N CYS A 91 -12.27 -7.72 11.76
CA CYS A 91 -12.74 -6.67 10.88
C CYS A 91 -11.61 -5.70 10.52
N ASN A 92 -11.74 -5.07 9.36
CA ASN A 92 -10.80 -4.07 8.84
C ASN A 92 -11.56 -2.86 8.31
N VAL A 93 -10.84 -1.78 7.96
CA VAL A 93 -11.42 -0.57 7.37
C VAL A 93 -11.26 -0.60 5.86
N LYS A 94 -12.37 -0.76 5.13
CA LYS A 94 -12.37 -0.80 3.67
C LYS A 94 -12.56 0.59 3.07
N GLY A 95 -11.82 0.90 2.00
CA GLY A 95 -12.08 2.05 1.13
C GLY A 95 -11.61 3.41 1.65
N TYR A 96 -11.20 3.55 2.89
CA TYR A 96 -10.84 4.85 3.48
C TYR A 96 -9.63 5.52 2.81
N SER A 97 -8.71 4.74 2.29
CA SER A 97 -7.46 5.21 1.70
C SER A 97 -7.45 5.17 0.17
N THR A 98 -8.59 4.92 -0.48
CA THR A 98 -8.65 4.75 -1.93
C THR A 98 -8.06 5.96 -2.67
N ASP A 99 -8.59 7.15 -2.39
CA ASP A 99 -8.14 8.37 -3.06
C ASP A 99 -6.72 8.78 -2.65
N SER A 100 -6.37 8.68 -1.35
CA SER A 100 -5.04 9.05 -0.86
C SER A 100 -3.92 8.17 -1.42
N VAL A 101 -4.13 6.84 -1.52
CA VAL A 101 -3.14 5.94 -2.10
C VAL A 101 -3.06 6.10 -3.61
N ALA A 102 -4.18 6.29 -4.31
CA ALA A 102 -4.16 6.59 -5.74
C ALA A 102 -3.44 7.92 -6.03
N GLN A 103 -3.72 8.96 -5.23
CA GLN A 103 -3.04 10.26 -5.34
C GLN A 103 -1.53 10.12 -5.18
N ILE A 104 -1.04 9.43 -4.14
CA ILE A 104 0.40 9.29 -3.92
C ILE A 104 1.06 8.44 -5.01
N THR A 105 0.35 7.40 -5.51
CA THR A 105 0.83 6.58 -6.64
C THR A 105 1.07 7.44 -7.89
N VAL A 106 0.09 8.26 -8.26
CA VAL A 106 0.20 9.16 -9.41
C VAL A 106 1.24 10.25 -9.16
N SER A 107 1.33 10.80 -7.95
CA SER A 107 2.35 11.79 -7.58
C SER A 107 3.77 11.25 -7.73
N MET A 108 4.02 10.00 -7.31
CA MET A 108 5.32 9.35 -7.51
C MET A 108 5.62 9.18 -9.00
N ALA A 109 4.64 8.71 -9.79
CA ALA A 109 4.81 8.54 -11.23
C ALA A 109 5.14 9.87 -11.93
N LEU A 110 4.38 10.93 -11.64
CA LEU A 110 4.61 12.26 -12.20
C LEU A 110 5.98 12.83 -11.78
N SER A 111 6.36 12.66 -10.51
CA SER A 111 7.65 13.13 -10.00
C SER A 111 8.82 12.46 -10.71
N LEU A 112 8.75 11.15 -10.93
CA LEU A 112 9.78 10.38 -11.64
C LEU A 112 9.78 10.70 -13.14
N ALA A 113 8.63 10.70 -13.79
CA ALA A 113 8.52 10.95 -15.22
C ALA A 113 8.98 12.37 -15.62
N SER A 114 8.75 13.38 -14.75
CA SER A 114 9.09 14.78 -15.00
C SER A 114 10.43 15.19 -14.41
N HIS A 115 11.17 14.30 -13.75
CA HIS A 115 12.40 14.63 -13.00
C HIS A 115 12.24 15.81 -12.03
N LEU A 116 11.06 15.88 -11.39
CA LEU A 116 10.69 17.04 -10.59
C LEU A 116 11.69 17.36 -9.47
N ASN A 117 12.28 16.34 -8.84
CA ASN A 117 13.26 16.54 -7.79
C ASN A 117 14.56 17.15 -8.29
N GLU A 118 15.03 16.74 -9.45
CA GLU A 118 16.24 17.28 -10.08
C GLU A 118 16.04 18.75 -10.45
N PHE A 119 14.94 19.10 -11.08
CA PHE A 119 14.61 20.49 -11.42
C PHE A 119 14.42 21.34 -10.16
N ASN A 120 13.74 20.85 -9.14
CA ASN A 120 13.59 21.55 -7.88
C ASN A 120 14.96 21.84 -7.22
N ASN A 121 15.85 20.86 -7.20
CA ASN A 121 17.20 21.00 -6.65
C ASN A 121 18.05 21.97 -7.48
N TYR A 122 17.92 21.93 -8.81
CA TYR A 122 18.59 22.86 -9.72
C TYR A 122 18.20 24.30 -9.44
N VAL A 123 16.90 24.57 -9.27
CA VAL A 123 16.41 25.92 -8.94
C VAL A 123 16.83 26.35 -7.54
N LYS A 124 16.63 25.49 -6.52
CA LYS A 124 16.98 25.79 -5.12
C LYS A 124 18.47 26.03 -4.89
N SER A 125 19.33 25.40 -5.67
CA SER A 125 20.80 25.63 -5.58
C SER A 125 21.26 26.94 -6.20
N GLY A 126 20.36 27.75 -6.76
CA GLY A 126 20.69 29.01 -7.44
C GLY A 126 21.30 28.83 -8.83
N LYS A 127 21.56 27.61 -9.29
CA LYS A 127 22.18 27.32 -10.59
C LYS A 127 21.36 27.88 -11.76
N TYR A 128 20.02 27.86 -11.64
CA TYR A 128 19.14 28.43 -12.65
C TYR A 128 19.41 29.93 -12.85
N MET A 129 19.50 30.67 -11.75
CA MET A 129 19.74 32.13 -11.79
C MET A 129 21.12 32.46 -12.35
N ILE A 130 22.15 31.67 -12.00
CA ILE A 130 23.55 31.91 -12.42
C ILE A 130 23.78 31.48 -13.86
N SER A 131 23.02 30.49 -14.35
CA SER A 131 23.25 29.90 -15.68
C SER A 131 23.08 30.90 -16.83
N GLY A 132 22.29 31.94 -16.66
CA GLY A 132 21.92 32.89 -17.73
C GLY A 132 21.09 32.25 -18.85
N VAL A 133 20.68 30.99 -18.73
CA VAL A 133 19.92 30.24 -19.74
C VAL A 133 18.48 30.13 -19.31
N GLN A 134 17.54 30.59 -20.13
CA GLN A 134 16.11 30.55 -19.82
C GLN A 134 15.55 29.14 -19.80
N ASN A 135 16.08 28.22 -20.63
CA ASN A 135 15.61 26.86 -20.76
C ASN A 135 16.67 25.86 -20.29
N HIS A 136 16.40 25.16 -19.21
CA HIS A 136 17.22 24.04 -18.73
C HIS A 136 16.63 22.73 -19.26
N LEU A 137 17.27 22.14 -20.27
CA LEU A 137 16.72 21.03 -21.05
C LEU A 137 17.12 19.63 -20.51
N LYS A 138 17.92 19.54 -19.48
CA LYS A 138 18.38 18.25 -18.90
C LYS A 138 18.03 18.18 -17.42
N PRO A 139 17.58 17.02 -16.92
CA PRO A 139 17.34 15.77 -17.67
C PRO A 139 16.15 15.90 -18.63
N TYR A 140 16.19 15.13 -19.72
CA TYR A 140 15.04 15.06 -20.62
C TYR A 140 13.93 14.23 -19.99
N PHE A 141 12.69 14.65 -20.15
CA PHE A 141 11.53 13.86 -19.77
C PHE A 141 10.59 13.65 -20.97
N ASN A 142 9.76 12.64 -20.88
CA ASN A 142 8.77 12.32 -21.89
C ASN A 142 7.36 12.63 -21.37
N GLU A 143 6.52 13.18 -22.24
CA GLU A 143 5.10 13.34 -21.95
C GLU A 143 4.45 11.97 -21.71
N LEU A 144 3.48 11.93 -20.79
CA LEU A 144 2.75 10.71 -20.46
C LEU A 144 1.65 10.37 -21.48
N LYS A 145 1.16 11.35 -22.23
CA LYS A 145 0.11 11.16 -23.25
C LYS A 145 0.51 10.08 -24.24
N GLY A 146 -0.37 9.09 -24.42
CA GLY A 146 -0.15 7.96 -25.33
C GLY A 146 0.76 6.85 -24.78
N LYS A 147 1.45 7.05 -23.65
CA LYS A 147 2.19 6.02 -22.93
C LYS A 147 1.23 5.03 -22.26
N THR A 148 1.73 3.84 -21.92
CA THR A 148 0.94 2.77 -21.33
C THR A 148 1.20 2.66 -19.82
N TRP A 149 0.11 2.68 -19.03
CA TRP A 149 0.17 2.41 -17.60
C TRP A 149 -0.39 1.01 -17.31
N GLY A 150 0.44 0.13 -16.78
CA GLY A 150 0.08 -1.20 -16.31
C GLY A 150 -0.37 -1.17 -14.85
N VAL A 151 -1.61 -1.59 -14.58
CA VAL A 151 -2.18 -1.66 -13.24
C VAL A 151 -2.29 -3.12 -12.80
N ILE A 152 -1.46 -3.53 -11.83
CA ILE A 152 -1.48 -4.88 -11.27
C ILE A 152 -2.37 -4.88 -10.04
N GLY A 153 -3.58 -5.45 -10.15
CA GLY A 153 -4.60 -5.43 -9.12
C GLY A 153 -5.61 -4.30 -9.29
N LEU A 154 -6.72 -4.56 -9.98
CA LEU A 154 -7.75 -3.58 -10.29
C LEU A 154 -8.88 -3.58 -9.24
N GLY A 155 -8.50 -3.45 -7.94
CA GLY A 155 -9.42 -3.13 -6.84
C GLY A 155 -9.71 -1.63 -6.77
N ASN A 156 -10.35 -1.15 -5.69
CA ASN A 156 -10.73 0.27 -5.56
C ASN A 156 -9.57 1.24 -5.83
N ILE A 157 -8.40 0.97 -5.24
CA ILE A 157 -7.20 1.82 -5.41
C ILE A 157 -6.69 1.74 -6.85
N GLY A 158 -6.55 0.52 -7.40
CA GLY A 158 -6.07 0.33 -8.77
C GLY A 158 -6.98 0.97 -9.81
N GLN A 159 -8.30 0.84 -9.68
CA GLN A 159 -9.28 1.51 -10.54
C GLN A 159 -9.12 3.04 -10.46
N ARG A 160 -9.07 3.58 -9.23
CA ARG A 160 -8.90 5.02 -9.05
C ARG A 160 -7.59 5.54 -9.64
N THR A 161 -6.50 4.78 -9.52
CA THR A 161 -5.22 5.09 -10.16
C THR A 161 -5.35 5.05 -11.70
N ALA A 162 -6.01 4.03 -12.24
CA ALA A 162 -6.27 3.90 -13.67
C ALA A 162 -7.08 5.07 -14.23
N ASP A 163 -8.14 5.49 -13.53
CA ASP A 163 -8.98 6.64 -13.94
C ASP A 163 -8.16 7.93 -14.05
N ILE A 164 -7.29 8.19 -13.07
CA ILE A 164 -6.44 9.39 -13.07
C ILE A 164 -5.40 9.30 -14.20
N ALA A 165 -4.77 8.15 -14.39
CA ALA A 165 -3.81 7.92 -15.46
C ALA A 165 -4.45 8.06 -16.85
N TYR A 166 -5.68 7.57 -17.02
CA TYR A 166 -6.47 7.77 -18.24
C TYR A 166 -6.75 9.25 -18.50
N ALA A 167 -7.10 10.01 -17.47
CA ALA A 167 -7.32 11.47 -17.58
C ALA A 167 -6.05 12.23 -17.96
N LEU A 168 -4.85 11.68 -17.68
CA LEU A 168 -3.56 12.19 -18.16
C LEU A 168 -3.27 11.82 -19.64
N GLY A 169 -4.21 11.14 -20.32
CA GLY A 169 -4.09 10.73 -21.71
C GLY A 169 -3.28 9.45 -21.92
N MET A 170 -3.08 8.64 -20.88
CA MET A 170 -2.39 7.36 -20.96
C MET A 170 -3.33 6.23 -21.43
N LYS A 171 -2.75 5.19 -22.03
CA LYS A 171 -3.43 3.92 -22.27
C LYS A 171 -3.36 3.07 -21.01
N ILE A 172 -4.47 2.44 -20.62
CA ILE A 172 -4.52 1.62 -19.41
C ILE A 172 -4.59 0.15 -19.80
N VAL A 173 -3.64 -0.64 -19.28
CA VAL A 173 -3.67 -2.10 -19.32
C VAL A 173 -3.69 -2.63 -17.89
N SER A 174 -4.37 -3.74 -17.66
CA SER A 174 -4.55 -4.27 -16.30
C SER A 174 -4.30 -5.77 -16.22
N ASN A 175 -3.82 -6.20 -15.05
CA ASN A 175 -3.81 -7.60 -14.65
C ASN A 175 -4.57 -7.73 -13.33
N SER A 176 -5.66 -8.47 -13.32
CA SER A 176 -6.49 -8.67 -12.14
C SER A 176 -7.22 -10.01 -12.20
N ARG A 177 -7.60 -10.56 -11.05
CA ARG A 177 -8.34 -11.84 -10.97
C ARG A 177 -9.75 -11.78 -11.55
N ARG A 178 -10.33 -10.58 -11.64
CA ARG A 178 -11.66 -10.34 -12.20
C ARG A 178 -11.51 -9.45 -13.41
N TYR A 179 -12.27 -9.74 -14.44
CA TYR A 179 -12.43 -8.84 -15.57
C TYR A 179 -13.14 -7.56 -15.12
N HIS A 180 -12.71 -6.44 -15.64
CA HIS A 180 -13.32 -5.13 -15.42
C HIS A 180 -13.56 -4.47 -16.78
N GLU A 181 -14.82 -4.19 -17.07
CA GLU A 181 -15.20 -3.49 -18.29
C GLU A 181 -14.52 -2.10 -18.36
N GLY A 182 -14.09 -1.71 -19.54
CA GLY A 182 -13.43 -0.42 -19.78
C GLY A 182 -11.90 -0.44 -19.65
N TYR A 183 -11.30 -1.55 -19.20
CA TYR A 183 -9.84 -1.70 -19.13
C TYR A 183 -9.36 -2.91 -19.91
N GLU A 184 -8.34 -2.74 -20.74
CA GLU A 184 -7.69 -3.85 -21.42
C GLU A 184 -7.03 -4.78 -20.39
N TRP A 185 -7.40 -6.06 -20.41
CA TRP A 185 -6.81 -7.07 -19.54
C TRP A 185 -5.69 -7.80 -20.28
N LEU A 186 -4.54 -7.95 -19.62
CA LEU A 186 -3.38 -8.69 -20.14
C LEU A 186 -2.87 -9.70 -19.11
N GLU A 187 -2.28 -10.78 -19.60
CA GLU A 187 -1.43 -11.64 -18.79
C GLU A 187 -0.27 -10.83 -18.20
N LEU A 188 0.16 -11.19 -16.98
CA LEU A 188 1.13 -10.38 -16.23
C LEU A 188 2.46 -10.17 -16.97
N ASP A 189 2.96 -11.23 -17.62
CA ASP A 189 4.21 -11.14 -18.40
C ASP A 189 4.05 -10.19 -19.60
N GLU A 190 2.89 -10.17 -20.25
CA GLU A 190 2.61 -9.25 -21.37
C GLU A 190 2.43 -7.81 -20.88
N LEU A 191 1.76 -7.60 -19.74
CA LEU A 191 1.66 -6.28 -19.13
C LEU A 191 3.06 -5.71 -18.85
N CYS A 192 3.96 -6.53 -18.29
CA CYS A 192 5.34 -6.12 -18.02
C CYS A 192 6.07 -5.62 -19.28
N LYS A 193 5.87 -6.30 -20.43
CA LYS A 193 6.53 -5.94 -21.70
C LYS A 193 6.04 -4.62 -22.30
N VAL A 194 4.75 -4.30 -22.15
CA VAL A 194 4.15 -3.17 -22.87
C VAL A 194 4.05 -1.89 -22.06
N ALA A 195 4.11 -1.97 -20.74
CA ALA A 195 3.90 -0.84 -19.86
C ALA A 195 5.13 0.09 -19.78
N ASP A 196 4.89 1.40 -19.78
CA ASP A 196 5.89 2.44 -19.51
C ASP A 196 5.89 2.82 -18.02
N ILE A 197 4.75 2.66 -17.34
CA ILE A 197 4.60 2.79 -15.89
C ILE A 197 3.86 1.54 -15.40
N ILE A 198 4.30 0.96 -14.29
CA ILE A 198 3.65 -0.17 -13.63
C ILE A 198 3.36 0.19 -12.19
N SER A 199 2.11 0.00 -11.75
CA SER A 199 1.72 0.17 -10.35
C SER A 199 1.08 -1.08 -9.78
N VAL A 200 1.48 -1.45 -8.54
CA VAL A 200 1.07 -2.68 -7.88
C VAL A 200 0.11 -2.38 -6.74
N HIS A 201 -1.09 -2.97 -6.80
CA HIS A 201 -2.21 -2.76 -5.86
C HIS A 201 -2.83 -4.08 -5.35
N VAL A 202 -2.10 -5.19 -5.44
CA VAL A 202 -2.57 -6.49 -4.95
C VAL A 202 -2.30 -6.69 -3.46
N PRO A 203 -3.16 -7.40 -2.72
CA PRO A 203 -2.84 -7.79 -1.35
C PRO A 203 -1.70 -8.82 -1.32
N LEU A 204 -0.94 -8.86 -0.22
CA LEU A 204 0.05 -9.92 0.01
C LEU A 204 -0.66 -11.23 0.39
N THR A 205 -0.47 -12.24 -0.44
CA THR A 205 -0.98 -13.61 -0.26
C THR A 205 0.10 -14.60 -0.69
N SER A 206 -0.14 -15.91 -0.50
CA SER A 206 0.75 -16.95 -1.02
C SER A 206 0.90 -16.91 -2.55
N GLN A 207 -0.10 -16.39 -3.27
CA GLN A 207 -0.09 -16.29 -4.74
C GLN A 207 0.59 -15.01 -5.24
N THR A 208 0.62 -13.95 -4.43
CA THR A 208 1.17 -12.65 -4.85
C THR A 208 2.55 -12.36 -4.25
N LYS A 209 2.99 -13.15 -3.27
CA LYS A 209 4.35 -13.07 -2.73
C LYS A 209 5.39 -13.37 -3.81
N GLY A 210 6.29 -12.41 -4.06
CA GLY A 210 7.34 -12.54 -5.08
C GLY A 210 6.78 -12.64 -6.51
N MET A 211 5.55 -12.19 -6.75
CA MET A 211 4.97 -12.29 -8.09
C MET A 211 5.68 -11.39 -9.13
N ILE A 212 6.34 -10.35 -8.69
CA ILE A 212 7.26 -9.56 -9.52
C ILE A 212 8.67 -10.03 -9.20
N ASP A 213 9.07 -11.05 -9.91
CA ASP A 213 10.36 -11.73 -9.80
C ASP A 213 11.38 -11.19 -10.81
N GLU A 214 12.62 -11.68 -10.76
CA GLU A 214 13.69 -11.32 -11.68
C GLU A 214 13.29 -11.49 -13.16
N LYS A 215 12.58 -12.58 -13.48
CA LYS A 215 12.08 -12.83 -14.83
C LYS A 215 11.15 -11.70 -15.30
N ARG A 216 10.20 -11.29 -14.47
CA ARG A 216 9.24 -10.23 -14.83
C ARG A 216 9.89 -8.86 -14.87
N LEU A 217 10.84 -8.60 -13.98
CA LEU A 217 11.64 -7.38 -14.02
C LEU A 217 12.44 -7.29 -15.34
N SER A 218 13.04 -8.40 -15.79
CA SER A 218 13.77 -8.43 -17.07
C SER A 218 12.89 -8.32 -18.32
N LEU A 219 11.57 -8.54 -18.21
CA LEU A 219 10.62 -8.32 -19.29
C LEU A 219 10.18 -6.86 -19.41
N MET A 220 10.42 -6.04 -18.37
CA MET A 220 10.01 -4.64 -18.37
C MET A 220 10.86 -3.82 -19.34
N LYS A 221 10.30 -2.71 -19.83
CA LYS A 221 11.03 -1.79 -20.69
C LYS A 221 12.18 -1.10 -19.95
N ASP A 222 13.26 -0.81 -20.66
CA ASP A 222 14.29 0.08 -20.14
C ASP A 222 13.69 1.43 -19.77
N GLY A 223 13.99 1.89 -18.53
CA GLY A 223 13.45 3.15 -18.01
C GLY A 223 11.99 3.09 -17.57
N VAL A 224 11.40 1.89 -17.41
CA VAL A 224 10.06 1.73 -16.81
C VAL A 224 10.01 2.36 -15.43
N ILE A 225 8.90 3.02 -15.10
CA ILE A 225 8.62 3.48 -13.75
C ILE A 225 7.83 2.39 -13.02
N PHE A 226 8.47 1.74 -12.04
CA PHE A 226 7.84 0.70 -11.23
C PHE A 226 7.47 1.24 -9.84
N ILE A 227 6.19 1.13 -9.47
CA ILE A 227 5.64 1.66 -8.21
C ILE A 227 4.92 0.54 -7.47
N ASN A 228 5.38 0.22 -6.27
CA ASN A 228 4.72 -0.74 -5.40
C ASN A 228 4.13 -0.02 -4.17
N VAL A 229 2.82 0.18 -4.15
CA VAL A 229 2.07 0.77 -3.02
C VAL A 229 1.32 -0.29 -2.22
N SER A 230 1.62 -1.56 -2.45
CA SER A 230 0.96 -2.67 -1.74
C SER A 230 1.81 -3.17 -0.55
N ARG A 231 2.63 -4.18 -0.76
CA ARG A 231 3.59 -4.72 0.22
C ARG A 231 4.91 -5.00 -0.48
N GLY A 232 6.04 -4.70 0.17
CA GLY A 232 7.38 -4.97 -0.39
C GLY A 232 7.52 -6.39 -0.90
N ALA A 233 7.11 -7.37 -0.10
CA ALA A 233 7.22 -8.80 -0.43
C ALA A 233 6.41 -9.28 -1.67
N VAL A 234 5.66 -8.40 -2.35
CA VAL A 234 5.03 -8.70 -3.65
C VAL A 234 6.06 -8.66 -4.78
N ALA A 235 7.09 -7.86 -4.64
CA ALA A 235 8.25 -7.83 -5.54
C ALA A 235 9.46 -8.50 -4.88
N ASP A 236 10.36 -9.05 -5.67
CA ASP A 236 11.67 -9.49 -5.21
C ASP A 236 12.60 -8.26 -5.14
N GLU A 237 12.83 -7.76 -3.94
CA GLU A 237 13.67 -6.57 -3.70
C GLU A 237 15.14 -6.80 -4.01
N ASN A 238 15.60 -8.07 -4.07
CA ASN A 238 16.99 -8.36 -4.46
C ASN A 238 17.20 -8.35 -5.97
N ALA A 239 16.12 -8.48 -6.74
CA ALA A 239 16.13 -8.46 -8.18
C ALA A 239 15.89 -7.05 -8.78
N LEU A 240 15.46 -6.08 -7.95
CA LEU A 240 15.30 -4.67 -8.29
C LEU A 240 16.64 -3.93 -8.28
#